data_e8ce1565f265f8c29f8992d41db2ca6d
#
_entry.id   e8ce1565f265f8c29f8992d41db2ca6d
#
_cell.length_a   1.000
_cell.length_b   1.000
_cell.length_c   1.000
_cell.angle_alpha   90.00
_cell.angle_beta   90.00
_cell.angle_gamma   90.00
#
_symmetry.space_group_name_H-M   'P 1'
#
loop_
_entity.id
_entity.type
_entity.pdbx_description
1 polymer ?
#
loop_
_entity_poly.entity_id
_entity_poly.type
_entity_poly.pdbx_seq_one_letter_code
_entity_poly.pdbx_strand_id
1 'polypeptide(L)'
;MPLHRRRLLTAGATAGLVSLAGCLDAFDDGARSTDGETSLRLYLSEAPTPLRSEYVVDFEDTERPWDAEAFDAAVAGETYTTQHRTPFGSRPDDPRYARRDGTYYQLGHVVVNERAVTHPVVRLFGAAETEDSNAPEAVDAGSLSEADQTVVHIAHMAARARGNEGGAPWGLIQRGGFVFRDDADAAESRLVGDDAPSHVAYRGRVYELRVSRERFYEAVYRATVEPVAETPERMEAILRAQFVDARLSRESLSAEARSILRTARGEGYAETHPYSRAYRAVLTALDARAYLDEIGRA
;
A
#
# COMPACT_ATOMS: atom_id res chain seq x y z
N MET A 1 15.98 15.79 7.08
CA MET A 1 16.64 14.51 7.45
C MET A 1 15.78 13.39 6.89
N PRO A 2 16.27 12.54 6.00
CA PRO A 2 15.49 11.46 5.42
C PRO A 2 15.33 10.33 6.44
N LEU A 3 14.09 10.03 6.79
CA LEU A 3 13.73 8.83 7.56
C LEU A 3 13.82 7.63 6.61
N HIS A 4 14.87 6.85 6.73
CA HIS A 4 15.01 5.59 6.02
C HIS A 4 13.95 4.59 6.52
N ARG A 5 13.04 4.18 5.64
CA ARG A 5 12.04 3.13 5.92
C ARG A 5 12.74 1.77 5.90
N ARG A 6 12.78 1.16 7.06
CA ARG A 6 13.36 -0.17 7.31
C ARG A 6 12.32 -1.25 7.00
N ARG A 7 12.54 -2.10 6.03
CA ARG A 7 11.60 -3.13 5.57
C ARG A 7 11.97 -4.56 5.95
N LEU A 8 12.76 -4.82 6.96
CA LEU A 8 13.12 -6.21 7.33
C LEU A 8 12.76 -6.63 8.75
N LEU A 9 12.09 -5.76 9.49
CA LEU A 9 11.61 -6.09 10.83
C LEU A 9 10.27 -5.40 11.06
N THR A 10 9.19 -6.15 11.00
CA THR A 10 7.93 -5.70 11.58
C THR A 10 8.03 -5.87 13.10
N ALA A 11 8.64 -4.90 13.79
CA ALA A 11 8.50 -4.78 15.21
C ALA A 11 7.19 -4.03 15.47
N GLY A 12 6.13 -4.76 15.78
CA GLY A 12 4.86 -4.18 16.21
C GLY A 12 4.98 -3.77 17.68
N ALA A 13 5.10 -2.48 17.96
CA ALA A 13 4.86 -1.96 19.30
C ALA A 13 3.37 -1.69 19.44
N THR A 14 2.66 -2.48 20.25
CA THR A 14 1.30 -2.15 20.68
C THR A 14 1.39 -1.26 21.91
N ALA A 15 1.68 0.02 21.70
CA ALA A 15 1.35 1.05 22.66
C ALA A 15 -0.08 1.48 22.34
N GLY A 16 -0.99 1.32 23.30
CA GLY A 16 -2.35 1.82 23.15
C GLY A 16 -2.34 3.33 23.03
N LEU A 17 -2.56 3.84 21.82
CA LEU A 17 -3.20 5.11 21.51
C LEU A 17 -3.45 5.20 20.00
N VAL A 18 -4.76 5.22 19.66
CA VAL A 18 -5.39 5.82 18.47
C VAL A 18 -5.05 5.24 17.10
N SER A 19 -5.93 4.32 16.67
CA SER A 19 -6.50 4.14 15.32
C SER A 19 -5.70 4.66 14.12
N LEU A 20 -4.99 3.74 13.45
CA LEU A 20 -4.89 3.71 12.02
C LEU A 20 -5.53 2.39 11.54
N ALA A 21 -6.80 2.50 11.15
CA ALA A 21 -7.57 1.39 10.63
C ALA A 21 -7.06 1.03 9.22
N GLY A 22 -6.55 -0.18 9.10
CA GLY A 22 -6.19 -0.78 7.82
C GLY A 22 -5.77 -2.23 8.03
N CYS A 23 -6.69 -3.16 7.77
CA CYS A 23 -6.49 -4.62 7.70
C CYS A 23 -5.98 -5.31 8.98
N LEU A 24 -6.83 -5.42 10.02
CA LEU A 24 -6.59 -6.22 11.21
C LEU A 24 -7.87 -6.97 11.65
N ASP A 25 -8.50 -7.71 10.72
CA ASP A 25 -9.57 -8.65 11.10
C ASP A 25 -9.05 -10.06 11.44
N ALA A 26 -7.75 -10.19 11.75
CA ALA A 26 -7.14 -11.49 12.06
C ALA A 26 -6.46 -11.57 13.44
N PHE A 27 -6.60 -10.57 14.32
CA PHE A 27 -5.96 -10.58 15.63
C PHE A 27 -6.89 -10.12 16.76
N ASP A 28 -8.13 -10.61 16.77
CA ASP A 28 -8.98 -10.51 17.95
C ASP A 28 -8.87 -11.84 18.71
N ASP A 29 -7.79 -12.00 19.50
CA ASP A 29 -7.84 -12.82 20.70
C ASP A 29 -6.72 -12.39 21.67
N GLY A 30 -7.14 -11.66 22.71
CA GLY A 30 -6.46 -11.68 24.00
C GLY A 30 -5.31 -10.72 24.21
N ALA A 31 -5.62 -9.59 24.69
CA ALA A 31 -5.07 -8.96 25.89
C ALA A 31 -5.30 -7.45 25.87
N ARG A 32 -6.46 -7.02 26.29
CA ARG A 32 -6.58 -5.70 26.93
C ARG A 32 -5.83 -5.81 28.26
N SER A 33 -4.54 -5.46 28.26
CA SER A 33 -3.87 -5.21 29.52
C SER A 33 -4.35 -3.85 30.06
N THR A 34 -4.99 -3.91 31.19
CA THR A 34 -5.58 -2.78 31.94
C THR A 34 -4.56 -1.99 32.76
N ASP A 35 -3.29 -2.34 32.68
CA ASP A 35 -2.17 -1.61 33.31
C ASP A 35 -1.12 -1.34 32.22
N GLY A 36 -0.74 -0.11 32.02
CA GLY A 36 0.11 0.43 30.93
C GLY A 36 1.46 -0.28 30.66
N GLU A 37 1.48 -1.61 30.66
CA GLU A 37 2.65 -2.42 30.34
C GLU A 37 2.87 -2.44 28.83
N THR A 38 4.00 -1.90 28.39
CA THR A 38 4.39 -1.89 26.97
C THR A 38 5.06 -3.22 26.61
N SER A 39 4.45 -3.98 25.70
CA SER A 39 5.02 -5.21 25.14
C SER A 39 5.55 -4.95 23.73
N LEU A 40 6.78 -5.41 23.47
CA LEU A 40 7.40 -5.35 22.15
C LEU A 40 7.53 -6.75 21.56
N ARG A 41 7.01 -6.93 20.35
CA ARG A 41 7.01 -8.23 19.65
C ARG A 41 7.92 -8.20 18.44
N LEU A 42 8.75 -9.25 18.30
CA LEU A 42 9.67 -9.45 17.19
C LEU A 42 9.19 -10.62 16.32
N TYR A 43 8.99 -10.36 15.03
CA TYR A 43 8.77 -11.39 14.02
C TYR A 43 9.89 -11.36 12.99
N LEU A 44 10.36 -12.54 12.59
CA LEU A 44 11.34 -12.70 11.54
C LEU A 44 10.76 -13.56 10.43
N SER A 45 10.82 -13.07 9.20
CA SER A 45 10.55 -13.84 7.99
C SER A 45 11.84 -14.08 7.22
N GLU A 46 11.85 -15.10 6.38
CA GLU A 46 12.95 -15.31 5.44
C GLU A 46 12.90 -14.26 4.34
N ALA A 47 14.04 -13.63 4.09
CA ALA A 47 14.19 -12.81 2.91
C ALA A 47 14.51 -13.71 1.69
N PRO A 48 14.01 -13.38 0.50
CA PRO A 48 14.35 -14.10 -0.72
C PRO A 48 15.85 -14.07 -0.98
N THR A 49 16.38 -15.17 -1.48
CA THR A 49 17.79 -15.29 -1.85
C THR A 49 17.87 -15.93 -3.23
N PRO A 50 18.34 -15.22 -4.23
CA PRO A 50 18.91 -13.87 -4.22
C PRO A 50 17.83 -12.77 -4.11
N LEU A 51 18.18 -11.59 -3.57
CA LEU A 51 17.25 -10.44 -3.45
C LEU A 51 16.68 -10.01 -4.82
N ARG A 52 17.45 -10.13 -5.88
CA ARG A 52 17.01 -9.75 -7.23
C ARG A 52 15.81 -10.56 -7.73
N SER A 53 15.52 -11.75 -7.19
CA SER A 53 14.31 -12.51 -7.59
C SER A 53 13.01 -11.85 -7.17
N GLU A 54 13.05 -10.91 -6.22
CA GLU A 54 11.87 -10.17 -5.77
C GLU A 54 11.89 -8.69 -6.15
N TYR A 55 13.08 -8.09 -6.15
CA TYR A 55 13.22 -6.64 -6.34
C TYR A 55 13.51 -6.21 -7.79
N VAL A 56 13.78 -7.16 -8.69
CA VAL A 56 13.97 -6.88 -10.12
C VAL A 56 12.74 -7.38 -10.87
N VAL A 57 12.02 -6.46 -11.50
CA VAL A 57 10.81 -6.77 -12.27
C VAL A 57 11.21 -7.34 -13.63
N ASP A 58 10.52 -8.40 -14.04
CA ASP A 58 10.48 -8.87 -15.40
C ASP A 58 9.22 -8.33 -16.07
N PHE A 59 9.40 -7.54 -17.13
CA PHE A 59 8.26 -6.96 -17.84
C PHE A 59 7.69 -7.89 -18.91
N GLU A 60 8.31 -9.02 -19.21
CA GLU A 60 7.75 -10.01 -20.13
C GLU A 60 6.52 -10.71 -19.51
N ASP A 61 6.50 -10.85 -18.18
CA ASP A 61 5.42 -11.50 -17.41
C ASP A 61 4.53 -10.53 -16.61
N THR A 62 4.52 -9.24 -16.98
CA THR A 62 3.80 -8.23 -16.16
C THR A 62 2.31 -8.16 -16.50
N GLU A 63 1.47 -8.04 -15.47
CA GLU A 63 0.05 -7.69 -15.61
C GLU A 63 -0.19 -6.19 -15.92
N ARG A 64 0.90 -5.41 -16.06
CA ARG A 64 0.86 -3.97 -16.31
C ARG A 64 1.54 -3.62 -17.64
N PRO A 65 0.86 -3.80 -18.77
CA PRO A 65 1.47 -3.59 -20.10
C PRO A 65 2.02 -2.17 -20.29
N TRP A 66 1.38 -1.15 -19.68
CA TRP A 66 1.87 0.23 -19.73
C TRP A 66 3.22 0.45 -19.03
N ASP A 67 3.57 -0.35 -18.00
CA ASP A 67 4.89 -0.27 -17.36
C ASP A 67 5.96 -0.85 -18.30
N ALA A 68 5.64 -1.90 -19.05
CA ALA A 68 6.51 -2.45 -20.09
C ALA A 68 6.73 -1.44 -21.23
N GLU A 69 5.68 -0.83 -21.75
CA GLU A 69 5.77 0.22 -22.77
C GLU A 69 6.60 1.42 -22.30
N ALA A 70 6.38 1.87 -21.05
CA ALA A 70 7.13 2.96 -20.46
C ALA A 70 8.63 2.63 -20.32
N PHE A 71 8.94 1.38 -19.97
CA PHE A 71 10.30 0.88 -19.84
C PHE A 71 10.98 0.81 -21.20
N ASP A 72 10.32 0.25 -22.21
CA ASP A 72 10.84 0.10 -23.56
C ASP A 72 11.15 1.46 -24.19
N ALA A 73 10.21 2.39 -24.11
CA ALA A 73 10.40 3.75 -24.60
C ALA A 73 11.56 4.45 -23.89
N ALA A 74 11.64 4.35 -22.56
CA ALA A 74 12.69 5.01 -21.79
C ALA A 74 14.08 4.41 -22.06
N VAL A 75 14.21 3.08 -22.25
CA VAL A 75 15.46 2.43 -22.65
C VAL A 75 15.87 2.84 -24.06
N ALA A 76 14.91 3.00 -24.99
CA ALA A 76 15.17 3.50 -26.35
C ALA A 76 15.51 5.00 -26.39
N GLY A 77 15.47 5.70 -25.26
CA GLY A 77 15.67 7.16 -25.19
C GLY A 77 14.46 7.97 -25.67
N GLU A 78 13.31 7.33 -25.80
CA GLU A 78 12.06 7.97 -26.18
C GLU A 78 11.32 8.53 -24.94
N THR A 79 10.45 9.52 -25.18
CA THR A 79 9.66 10.12 -24.11
C THR A 79 8.35 9.37 -23.95
N TYR A 80 8.14 8.76 -22.78
CA TYR A 80 6.87 8.17 -22.38
C TYR A 80 6.29 8.96 -21.20
N THR A 81 5.03 9.37 -21.31
CA THR A 81 4.36 10.13 -20.26
C THR A 81 3.04 9.49 -19.87
N THR A 82 2.74 9.53 -18.58
CA THR A 82 1.45 9.14 -18.01
C THR A 82 0.81 10.33 -17.30
N GLN A 83 -0.51 10.34 -17.23
CA GLN A 83 -1.26 11.33 -16.46
C GLN A 83 -1.87 10.67 -15.23
N HIS A 84 -1.79 11.34 -14.07
CA HIS A 84 -2.31 10.89 -12.79
C HIS A 84 -1.60 9.65 -12.22
N ARG A 85 -1.30 8.65 -13.02
CA ARG A 85 -0.65 7.40 -12.61
C ARG A 85 0.87 7.52 -12.78
N THR A 86 1.61 7.21 -11.73
CA THR A 86 3.07 7.12 -11.82
C THR A 86 3.47 5.86 -12.58
N PRO A 87 4.38 5.94 -13.56
CA PRO A 87 4.95 4.76 -14.17
C PRO A 87 5.75 3.95 -13.14
N PHE A 88 5.78 2.63 -13.29
CA PHE A 88 6.53 1.65 -12.49
C PHE A 88 6.12 1.54 -11.01
N GLY A 89 5.38 2.48 -10.44
CA GLY A 89 5.10 2.54 -9.00
C GLY A 89 6.35 2.65 -8.12
N SER A 90 7.49 3.06 -8.71
CA SER A 90 8.75 3.29 -8.00
C SER A 90 8.70 4.57 -7.18
N ARG A 91 9.35 4.57 -6.01
CA ARG A 91 9.46 5.72 -5.11
C ARG A 91 10.92 5.92 -4.70
N PRO A 92 11.34 7.11 -4.34
CA PRO A 92 12.71 7.36 -3.90
C PRO A 92 13.14 6.53 -2.68
N ASP A 93 12.18 6.24 -1.77
CA ASP A 93 12.37 5.43 -0.57
C ASP A 93 12.10 3.93 -0.78
N ASP A 94 11.58 3.56 -1.96
CA ASP A 94 11.25 2.19 -2.36
C ASP A 94 11.52 2.02 -3.87
N PRO A 95 12.79 2.09 -4.31
CA PRO A 95 13.15 2.03 -5.71
C PRO A 95 12.86 0.63 -6.28
N ARG A 96 12.38 0.60 -7.50
CA ARG A 96 12.18 -0.62 -8.29
C ARG A 96 13.24 -0.72 -9.36
N TYR A 97 13.51 -1.94 -9.75
CA TYR A 97 14.52 -2.26 -10.76
C TYR A 97 13.93 -3.18 -11.81
N ALA A 98 14.47 -3.09 -13.02
CA ALA A 98 14.14 -4.01 -14.10
C ALA A 98 15.42 -4.48 -14.79
N ARG A 99 15.31 -5.55 -15.59
CA ARG A 99 16.42 -6.09 -16.37
C ARG A 99 16.05 -6.15 -17.85
N ARG A 100 17.01 -5.75 -18.72
CA ARG A 100 16.93 -5.95 -20.16
C ARG A 100 18.33 -6.24 -20.71
N ASP A 101 18.47 -7.27 -21.53
CA ASP A 101 19.71 -7.61 -22.23
C ASP A 101 20.95 -7.67 -21.32
N GLY A 102 20.80 -8.22 -20.11
CA GLY A 102 21.88 -8.34 -19.14
C GLY A 102 22.11 -7.08 -18.29
N THR A 103 21.58 -5.93 -18.66
CA THR A 103 21.68 -4.67 -17.92
C THR A 103 20.52 -4.51 -16.96
N TYR A 104 20.82 -4.05 -15.74
CA TYR A 104 19.84 -3.71 -14.71
C TYR A 104 19.65 -2.20 -14.66
N TYR A 105 18.39 -1.79 -14.59
CA TYR A 105 17.97 -0.40 -14.59
C TYR A 105 17.21 -0.08 -13.31
N GLN A 106 17.49 1.06 -12.72
CA GLN A 106 16.61 1.65 -11.72
C GLN A 106 15.47 2.35 -12.42
N LEU A 107 14.25 2.08 -11.97
CA LEU A 107 13.03 2.64 -12.51
C LEU A 107 12.64 3.89 -11.72
N GLY A 108 12.21 4.92 -12.41
CA GLY A 108 11.84 6.18 -11.80
C GLY A 108 10.87 6.98 -12.65
N HIS A 109 10.48 8.12 -12.12
CA HIS A 109 9.67 9.10 -12.86
C HIS A 109 9.94 10.51 -12.36
N VAL A 110 9.66 11.48 -13.20
CA VAL A 110 9.69 12.91 -12.86
C VAL A 110 8.37 13.56 -13.26
N VAL A 111 7.88 14.49 -12.45
CA VAL A 111 6.74 15.34 -12.81
C VAL A 111 7.22 16.36 -13.84
N VAL A 112 6.60 16.37 -15.01
CA VAL A 112 6.97 17.27 -16.11
C VAL A 112 5.91 18.33 -16.40
N ASN A 113 4.66 18.10 -15.96
CA ASN A 113 3.57 19.04 -16.15
C ASN A 113 2.45 18.77 -15.15
N GLU A 114 1.46 19.66 -15.09
CA GLU A 114 0.17 19.49 -14.46
C GLU A 114 -0.93 19.85 -15.44
N ARG A 115 -1.97 19.03 -15.53
CA ARG A 115 -3.13 19.29 -16.39
C ARG A 115 -4.39 19.45 -15.57
N ALA A 116 -5.18 20.46 -15.90
CA ALA A 116 -6.52 20.61 -15.37
C ALA A 116 -7.51 19.82 -16.26
N VAL A 117 -8.14 18.81 -15.67
CA VAL A 117 -9.11 17.93 -16.34
C VAL A 117 -10.40 17.87 -15.54
N THR A 118 -11.50 17.55 -16.21
CA THR A 118 -12.82 17.43 -15.54
C THR A 118 -13.31 16.00 -15.69
N HIS A 119 -13.52 15.33 -14.56
CA HIS A 119 -13.95 13.93 -14.52
C HIS A 119 -15.32 13.78 -13.87
N PRO A 120 -16.13 12.76 -14.26
CA PRO A 120 -17.27 12.31 -13.51
C PRO A 120 -16.85 11.72 -12.16
N VAL A 121 -17.57 12.07 -11.11
CA VAL A 121 -17.38 11.53 -9.76
C VAL A 121 -18.68 10.93 -9.29
N VAL A 122 -18.66 9.64 -9.01
CA VAL A 122 -19.81 8.88 -8.46
C VAL A 122 -19.72 8.83 -6.95
N ARG A 123 -20.77 9.25 -6.28
CA ARG A 123 -20.91 9.19 -4.83
C ARG A 123 -22.18 8.47 -4.42
N LEU A 124 -22.10 7.75 -3.32
CA LEU A 124 -23.22 7.08 -2.68
C LEU A 124 -23.55 7.75 -1.35
N PHE A 125 -24.83 7.97 -1.10
CA PHE A 125 -25.37 8.49 0.16
C PHE A 125 -26.40 7.52 0.69
N GLY A 126 -26.30 7.09 1.96
CA GLY A 126 -27.25 6.16 2.56
C GLY A 126 -28.68 6.76 2.57
N ALA A 127 -29.64 6.05 2.00
CA ALA A 127 -31.04 6.45 1.94
C ALA A 127 -31.92 5.60 2.88
N ALA A 128 -31.80 4.27 2.84
CA ALA A 128 -32.63 3.35 3.63
C ALA A 128 -31.94 1.98 3.80
N GLU A 129 -32.47 1.13 4.67
CA GLU A 129 -32.19 -0.31 4.63
C GLU A 129 -33.03 -0.96 3.51
N THR A 130 -32.54 -2.05 2.91
CA THR A 130 -33.22 -2.71 1.78
C THR A 130 -34.58 -3.31 2.21
N GLU A 131 -34.71 -3.69 3.48
CA GLU A 131 -35.93 -4.27 4.05
C GLU A 131 -36.98 -3.24 4.46
N ASP A 132 -36.66 -1.95 4.39
CA ASP A 132 -37.61 -0.89 4.69
C ASP A 132 -38.69 -0.80 3.61
N SER A 133 -39.96 -0.93 4.02
CA SER A 133 -41.12 -0.87 3.11
C SER A 133 -41.23 0.48 2.37
N ASN A 134 -40.59 1.51 2.85
CA ASN A 134 -40.53 2.85 2.24
C ASN A 134 -39.23 3.10 1.51
N ALA A 135 -38.32 2.07 1.35
CA ALA A 135 -37.12 2.25 0.61
C ALA A 135 -37.40 2.64 -0.85
N PRO A 136 -36.65 3.59 -1.42
CA PRO A 136 -36.82 3.94 -2.82
C PRO A 136 -36.48 2.76 -3.74
N GLU A 137 -37.12 2.73 -4.92
CA GLU A 137 -36.75 1.76 -5.95
C GLU A 137 -35.28 1.93 -6.34
N ALA A 138 -34.52 0.81 -6.35
CA ALA A 138 -33.10 0.81 -6.55
C ALA A 138 -32.67 -0.32 -7.49
N VAL A 139 -31.66 -0.08 -8.29
CA VAL A 139 -30.98 -1.12 -9.08
C VAL A 139 -30.08 -1.94 -8.16
N ASP A 140 -30.21 -3.27 -8.21
CA ASP A 140 -29.29 -4.14 -7.48
C ASP A 140 -27.87 -4.06 -8.08
N ALA A 141 -26.87 -3.80 -7.26
CA ALA A 141 -25.48 -3.68 -7.70
C ALA A 141 -24.97 -4.98 -8.36
N GLY A 142 -25.46 -6.15 -7.92
CA GLY A 142 -25.13 -7.44 -8.52
C GLY A 142 -25.64 -7.62 -9.96
N SER A 143 -26.60 -6.80 -10.40
CA SER A 143 -27.10 -6.79 -11.78
C SER A 143 -26.32 -5.90 -12.75
N LEU A 144 -25.37 -5.11 -12.23
CA LEU A 144 -24.52 -4.23 -13.01
C LEU A 144 -23.32 -5.00 -13.62
N SER A 145 -22.61 -4.35 -14.55
CA SER A 145 -21.33 -4.86 -15.05
C SER A 145 -20.31 -5.03 -13.91
N GLU A 146 -19.31 -5.88 -14.08
CA GLU A 146 -18.24 -6.07 -13.08
C GLU A 146 -17.49 -4.76 -12.81
N ALA A 147 -17.28 -3.95 -13.85
CA ALA A 147 -16.69 -2.62 -13.72
C ALA A 147 -17.56 -1.70 -12.85
N ASP A 148 -18.87 -1.62 -13.10
CA ASP A 148 -19.79 -0.82 -12.30
C ASP A 148 -19.93 -1.34 -10.87
N GLN A 149 -19.91 -2.66 -10.66
CA GLN A 149 -19.88 -3.24 -9.30
C GLN A 149 -18.65 -2.77 -8.53
N THR A 150 -17.49 -2.68 -9.19
CA THR A 150 -16.26 -2.14 -8.60
C THR A 150 -16.43 -0.66 -8.25
N VAL A 151 -17.04 0.14 -9.11
CA VAL A 151 -17.38 1.56 -8.84
C VAL A 151 -18.27 1.70 -7.60
N VAL A 152 -19.36 0.90 -7.54
CA VAL A 152 -20.28 0.88 -6.39
C VAL A 152 -19.55 0.49 -5.11
N HIS A 153 -18.70 -0.54 -5.16
CA HIS A 153 -17.90 -0.98 -4.00
C HIS A 153 -17.01 0.15 -3.47
N ILE A 154 -16.26 0.82 -4.35
CA ILE A 154 -15.35 1.91 -3.97
C ILE A 154 -16.14 3.12 -3.44
N ALA A 155 -17.25 3.50 -4.10
CA ALA A 155 -18.10 4.59 -3.66
C ALA A 155 -18.79 4.30 -2.32
N HIS A 156 -19.13 3.03 -2.05
CA HIS A 156 -19.63 2.55 -0.76
C HIS A 156 -18.58 2.70 0.35
N MET A 157 -17.33 2.28 0.12
CA MET A 157 -16.26 2.49 1.09
C MET A 157 -16.07 3.97 1.42
N ALA A 158 -16.14 4.85 0.41
CA ALA A 158 -16.05 6.29 0.60
C ALA A 158 -17.26 6.86 1.37
N ALA A 159 -18.47 6.32 1.15
CA ALA A 159 -19.66 6.68 1.92
C ALA A 159 -19.53 6.31 3.40
N ARG A 160 -19.05 5.09 3.69
CA ARG A 160 -18.77 4.66 5.08
C ARG A 160 -17.73 5.55 5.75
N ALA A 161 -16.65 5.91 5.05
CA ALA A 161 -15.63 6.79 5.59
C ALA A 161 -16.18 8.17 5.97
N ARG A 162 -17.11 8.74 5.18
CA ARG A 162 -17.83 9.99 5.53
C ARG A 162 -18.71 9.84 6.77
N GLY A 163 -19.29 8.65 6.97
CA GLY A 163 -20.05 8.30 8.17
C GLY A 163 -19.18 7.97 9.40
N ASN A 164 -17.84 8.08 9.27
CA ASN A 164 -16.88 7.68 10.30
C ASN A 164 -16.92 6.17 10.64
N GLU A 165 -17.31 5.33 9.71
CA GLU A 165 -17.39 3.87 9.89
C GLU A 165 -16.06 3.16 9.60
N GLY A 166 -15.00 3.91 9.27
CA GLY A 166 -13.64 3.41 9.06
C GLY A 166 -13.43 2.61 7.77
N GLY A 167 -12.17 2.25 7.50
CA GLY A 167 -11.81 1.25 6.48
C GLY A 167 -11.65 1.73 5.03
N ALA A 168 -11.84 3.00 4.70
CA ALA A 168 -11.58 3.50 3.35
C ALA A 168 -10.16 4.07 3.20
N PRO A 169 -9.48 3.82 2.06
CA PRO A 169 -8.20 4.45 1.76
C PRO A 169 -8.31 5.98 1.78
N TRP A 170 -7.30 6.66 2.32
CA TRP A 170 -7.31 8.13 2.50
C TRP A 170 -7.58 8.90 1.20
N GLY A 171 -7.04 8.45 0.06
CA GLY A 171 -7.29 9.07 -1.25
C GLY A 171 -8.77 9.05 -1.67
N LEU A 172 -9.51 7.99 -1.32
CA LEU A 172 -10.96 7.90 -1.53
C LEU A 172 -11.74 8.82 -0.58
N ILE A 173 -11.29 8.92 0.67
CA ILE A 173 -11.91 9.82 1.67
C ILE A 173 -11.83 11.26 1.20
N GLN A 174 -10.68 11.70 0.70
CA GLN A 174 -10.48 13.07 0.22
C GLN A 174 -11.42 13.45 -0.92
N ARG A 175 -11.78 12.53 -1.81
CA ARG A 175 -12.69 12.75 -2.93
C ARG A 175 -14.12 12.35 -2.61
N GLY A 176 -14.30 11.50 -1.63
CA GLY A 176 -15.60 11.05 -1.14
C GLY A 176 -16.39 10.20 -2.14
N GLY A 177 -15.75 9.63 -3.17
CA GLY A 177 -16.39 8.83 -4.21
C GLY A 177 -15.40 8.22 -5.20
N PHE A 178 -15.93 7.56 -6.23
CA PHE A 178 -15.16 7.03 -7.34
C PHE A 178 -15.04 8.09 -8.44
N VAL A 179 -13.83 8.27 -8.99
CA VAL A 179 -13.53 9.20 -10.08
C VAL A 179 -13.29 8.41 -11.36
N PHE A 180 -14.09 8.58 -12.36
CA PHE A 180 -13.84 8.07 -13.71
C PHE A 180 -12.75 8.90 -14.38
N ARG A 181 -11.58 8.33 -14.55
CA ARG A 181 -10.43 9.03 -15.16
C ARG A 181 -10.25 8.71 -16.63
N ASP A 182 -10.89 7.66 -17.11
CA ASP A 182 -10.98 7.32 -18.52
C ASP A 182 -12.39 7.68 -19.05
N ASP A 183 -12.44 8.42 -20.14
CA ASP A 183 -13.70 8.83 -20.76
C ASP A 183 -14.44 7.64 -21.39
N ALA A 184 -13.71 6.61 -21.86
CA ALA A 184 -14.30 5.40 -22.39
C ALA A 184 -14.97 4.60 -21.27
N ASP A 185 -14.29 4.39 -20.13
CA ASP A 185 -14.87 3.73 -18.96
C ASP A 185 -16.13 4.46 -18.47
N ALA A 186 -16.09 5.80 -18.46
CA ALA A 186 -17.23 6.61 -18.07
C ALA A 186 -18.41 6.48 -19.05
N ALA A 187 -18.13 6.38 -20.35
CA ALA A 187 -19.15 6.25 -21.39
C ALA A 187 -19.81 4.85 -21.41
N GLU A 188 -19.10 3.81 -21.01
CA GLU A 188 -19.61 2.44 -20.91
C GLU A 188 -20.38 2.18 -19.60
N SER A 189 -20.20 3.02 -18.58
CA SER A 189 -20.80 2.82 -17.28
C SER A 189 -22.28 3.20 -17.26
N ARG A 190 -23.12 2.32 -16.71
CA ARG A 190 -24.54 2.62 -16.42
C ARG A 190 -24.75 3.56 -15.23
N LEU A 191 -23.71 3.87 -14.49
CA LEU A 191 -23.75 4.76 -13.32
C LEU A 191 -23.54 6.23 -13.70
N VAL A 192 -23.18 6.51 -14.95
CA VAL A 192 -22.90 7.84 -15.48
C VAL A 192 -23.74 8.07 -16.74
N GLY A 193 -24.32 9.26 -16.87
CA GLY A 193 -25.16 9.62 -18.02
C GLY A 193 -26.60 9.88 -17.64
N ASP A 194 -27.43 10.15 -18.64
CA ASP A 194 -28.83 10.57 -18.45
C ASP A 194 -29.73 9.44 -17.93
N ASP A 195 -29.37 8.18 -18.24
CA ASP A 195 -30.09 6.97 -17.84
C ASP A 195 -29.54 6.34 -16.55
N ALA A 196 -28.65 7.05 -15.84
CA ALA A 196 -28.08 6.53 -14.59
C ALA A 196 -29.17 6.33 -13.52
N PRO A 197 -29.13 5.20 -12.76
CA PRO A 197 -30.13 4.96 -11.72
C PRO A 197 -30.00 6.01 -10.61
N SER A 198 -31.15 6.46 -10.09
CA SER A 198 -31.15 7.38 -8.95
C SER A 198 -30.71 6.70 -7.64
N HIS A 199 -30.91 5.38 -7.53
CA HIS A 199 -30.55 4.60 -6.35
C HIS A 199 -29.96 3.25 -6.74
N VAL A 200 -29.03 2.77 -5.87
CA VAL A 200 -28.38 1.46 -5.99
C VAL A 200 -28.51 0.71 -4.66
N ALA A 201 -28.95 -0.52 -4.72
CA ALA A 201 -28.96 -1.44 -3.59
C ALA A 201 -27.63 -2.20 -3.50
N TYR A 202 -26.96 -2.15 -2.35
CA TYR A 202 -25.69 -2.81 -2.11
C TYR A 202 -25.53 -3.16 -0.63
N ARG A 203 -25.20 -4.42 -0.34
CA ARG A 203 -24.96 -4.95 1.02
C ARG A 203 -26.09 -4.62 2.02
N GLY A 204 -27.33 -4.88 1.63
CA GLY A 204 -28.49 -4.68 2.49
C GLY A 204 -28.93 -3.22 2.68
N ARG A 205 -28.34 -2.28 1.95
CA ARG A 205 -28.70 -0.86 2.01
C ARG A 205 -29.01 -0.29 0.63
N VAL A 206 -29.92 0.67 0.61
CA VAL A 206 -30.21 1.48 -0.55
C VAL A 206 -29.43 2.79 -0.43
N TYR A 207 -28.73 3.15 -1.48
CA TYR A 207 -27.94 4.37 -1.59
C TYR A 207 -28.50 5.26 -2.69
N GLU A 208 -28.66 6.53 -2.41
CA GLU A 208 -28.82 7.56 -3.44
C GLU A 208 -27.51 7.68 -4.21
N LEU A 209 -27.57 7.56 -5.54
CA LEU A 209 -26.43 7.73 -6.42
C LEU A 209 -26.41 9.16 -6.92
N ARG A 210 -25.28 9.84 -6.74
CA ARG A 210 -25.06 11.19 -7.25
C ARG A 210 -23.82 11.23 -8.10
N VAL A 211 -23.97 11.82 -9.29
CA VAL A 211 -22.85 12.07 -10.21
C VAL A 211 -22.62 13.56 -10.32
N SER A 212 -21.37 13.97 -10.16
CA SER A 212 -20.94 15.35 -10.39
C SER A 212 -19.74 15.38 -11.33
N ARG A 213 -19.60 16.46 -12.11
CA ARG A 213 -18.39 16.71 -12.90
C ARG A 213 -17.49 17.67 -12.12
N GLU A 214 -16.27 17.22 -11.81
CA GLU A 214 -15.37 17.98 -10.94
C GLU A 214 -14.00 18.17 -11.62
N ARG A 215 -13.44 19.35 -11.39
CA ARG A 215 -12.12 19.71 -11.91
C ARG A 215 -11.02 19.15 -11.01
N PHE A 216 -10.06 18.48 -11.63
CA PHE A 216 -8.86 17.93 -11.01
C PHE A 216 -7.63 18.56 -11.63
N TYR A 217 -6.58 18.70 -10.82
CA TYR A 217 -5.25 19.03 -11.27
C TYR A 217 -4.41 17.76 -11.18
N GLU A 218 -4.02 17.23 -12.33
CA GLU A 218 -3.35 15.94 -12.43
C GLU A 218 -1.93 16.11 -12.91
N ALA A 219 -1.00 15.57 -12.14
CA ALA A 219 0.40 15.55 -12.53
C ALA A 219 0.59 14.68 -13.77
N VAL A 220 1.43 15.17 -14.68
CA VAL A 220 1.94 14.41 -15.82
C VAL A 220 3.34 13.95 -15.48
N TYR A 221 3.53 12.64 -15.50
CA TYR A 221 4.79 11.99 -15.17
C TYR A 221 5.50 11.56 -16.44
N ARG A 222 6.80 11.74 -16.51
CA ARG A 222 7.67 11.13 -17.51
C ARG A 222 8.42 9.97 -16.88
N ALA A 223 8.38 8.80 -17.53
CA ALA A 223 9.17 7.65 -17.16
C ALA A 223 10.66 7.94 -17.29
N THR A 224 11.46 7.45 -16.35
CA THR A 224 12.92 7.51 -16.40
C THR A 224 13.49 6.15 -16.01
N VAL A 225 14.58 5.77 -16.69
CA VAL A 225 15.37 4.58 -16.38
C VAL A 225 16.83 4.94 -16.31
N GLU A 226 17.56 4.38 -15.36
CA GLU A 226 18.99 4.60 -15.18
C GLU A 226 19.70 3.25 -15.09
N PRO A 227 20.69 2.95 -15.96
CA PRO A 227 21.47 1.73 -15.86
C PRO A 227 22.33 1.75 -14.58
N VAL A 228 22.22 0.70 -13.75
CA VAL A 228 22.88 0.65 -12.43
C VAL A 228 23.82 -0.55 -12.27
N ALA A 229 23.62 -1.62 -13.04
CA ALA A 229 24.47 -2.79 -13.01
C ALA A 229 24.42 -3.57 -14.33
N GLU A 230 25.52 -4.23 -14.67
CA GLU A 230 25.66 -5.10 -15.85
C GLU A 230 25.81 -6.58 -15.45
N THR A 231 25.94 -6.86 -14.16
CA THR A 231 26.07 -8.24 -13.65
C THR A 231 25.13 -8.52 -12.50
N PRO A 232 24.69 -9.78 -12.33
CA PRO A 232 23.85 -10.21 -11.22
C PRO A 232 24.48 -9.92 -9.86
N GLU A 233 25.79 -10.10 -9.72
CA GLU A 233 26.53 -9.89 -8.46
C GLU A 233 26.56 -8.41 -8.07
N ARG A 234 26.73 -7.52 -9.07
CA ARG A 234 26.68 -6.07 -8.84
C ARG A 234 25.29 -5.62 -8.43
N MET A 235 24.25 -6.13 -9.12
CA MET A 235 22.88 -5.85 -8.75
C MET A 235 22.53 -6.33 -7.34
N GLU A 236 22.94 -7.56 -7.00
CA GLU A 236 22.75 -8.09 -5.65
C GLU A 236 23.45 -7.23 -4.58
N ALA A 237 24.63 -6.68 -4.89
CA ALA A 237 25.34 -5.79 -3.98
C ALA A 237 24.58 -4.46 -3.78
N ILE A 238 23.97 -3.90 -4.83
CA ILE A 238 23.14 -2.70 -4.77
C ILE A 238 21.91 -2.96 -3.90
N LEU A 239 21.18 -4.05 -4.14
CA LEU A 239 19.99 -4.42 -3.37
C LEU A 239 20.34 -4.63 -1.90
N ARG A 240 21.45 -5.29 -1.59
CA ARG A 240 21.91 -5.45 -0.20
C ARG A 240 22.24 -4.11 0.46
N ALA A 241 22.84 -3.18 -0.26
CA ALA A 241 23.12 -1.86 0.28
C ALA A 241 21.86 -1.04 0.52
N GLN A 242 20.82 -1.26 -0.31
CA GLN A 242 19.55 -0.54 -0.22
C GLN A 242 18.60 -1.12 0.84
N PHE A 243 18.54 -2.45 0.97
CA PHE A 243 17.50 -3.12 1.75
C PHE A 243 18.01 -3.85 2.99
N VAL A 244 19.33 -3.93 3.20
CA VAL A 244 19.92 -4.61 4.37
C VAL A 244 20.59 -3.59 5.28
N ASP A 245 19.88 -3.18 6.33
CA ASP A 245 20.37 -2.20 7.31
C ASP A 245 21.40 -2.77 8.28
N ALA A 246 21.26 -4.03 8.67
CA ALA A 246 22.15 -4.66 9.65
C ALA A 246 22.46 -6.13 9.29
N ARG A 247 23.68 -6.55 9.61
CA ARG A 247 24.11 -7.94 9.51
C ARG A 247 24.46 -8.46 10.90
N LEU A 248 23.79 -9.55 11.29
CA LEU A 248 24.07 -10.22 12.55
C LEU A 248 24.98 -11.42 12.34
N SER A 249 26.12 -11.42 13.03
CA SER A 249 26.92 -12.64 13.16
C SER A 249 26.38 -13.48 14.31
N ARG A 250 26.16 -14.78 14.08
CA ARG A 250 25.76 -15.71 15.14
C ARG A 250 26.79 -15.75 16.30
N GLU A 251 28.06 -15.51 16.00
CA GLU A 251 29.15 -15.54 16.96
C GLU A 251 29.12 -14.34 17.91
N SER A 252 28.55 -13.22 17.48
CA SER A 252 28.43 -12.01 18.29
C SER A 252 27.24 -12.04 19.27
N LEU A 253 26.36 -13.02 19.16
CA LEU A 253 25.16 -13.14 19.97
C LEU A 253 25.31 -14.22 21.06
N SER A 254 24.77 -13.96 22.25
CA SER A 254 24.67 -14.96 23.33
C SER A 254 23.75 -16.12 22.92
N ALA A 255 23.83 -17.23 23.65
CA ALA A 255 22.97 -18.40 23.41
C ALA A 255 21.48 -18.04 23.56
N GLU A 256 21.15 -17.20 24.56
CA GLU A 256 19.80 -16.73 24.84
C GLU A 256 19.31 -15.83 23.70
N ALA A 257 20.13 -14.89 23.23
CA ALA A 257 19.78 -14.02 22.09
C ALA A 257 19.54 -14.83 20.80
N ARG A 258 20.35 -15.87 20.56
CA ARG A 258 20.11 -16.79 19.43
C ARG A 258 18.83 -17.61 19.59
N SER A 259 18.43 -17.94 20.81
CA SER A 259 17.15 -18.62 21.08
C SER A 259 15.97 -17.68 20.78
N ILE A 260 16.04 -16.43 21.19
CA ILE A 260 15.03 -15.39 20.87
C ILE A 260 14.83 -15.29 19.34
N LEU A 261 15.91 -15.18 18.57
CA LEU A 261 15.81 -15.10 17.09
C LEU A 261 15.19 -16.36 16.47
N ARG A 262 15.46 -17.55 17.04
CA ARG A 262 14.84 -18.80 16.55
C ARG A 262 13.33 -18.81 16.80
N THR A 263 12.89 -18.39 17.99
CA THR A 263 11.48 -18.29 18.32
C THR A 263 10.79 -17.23 17.46
N ALA A 264 11.42 -16.07 17.29
CA ALA A 264 10.90 -14.98 16.48
C ALA A 264 10.67 -15.35 15.00
N ARG A 265 11.44 -16.33 14.47
CA ARG A 265 11.29 -16.84 13.09
C ARG A 265 10.04 -17.73 12.91
N GLY A 266 9.55 -18.34 13.95
CA GLY A 266 8.39 -19.22 13.91
C GLY A 266 7.12 -18.52 14.38
N GLU A 267 6.96 -18.49 15.69
CA GLU A 267 5.73 -18.05 16.37
C GLU A 267 5.75 -16.55 16.73
N GLY A 268 6.87 -15.88 16.49
CA GLY A 268 7.14 -14.56 17.04
C GLY A 268 7.65 -14.62 18.47
N TYR A 269 8.36 -13.60 18.91
CA TYR A 269 8.87 -13.46 20.27
C TYR A 269 8.44 -12.13 20.85
N ALA A 270 7.94 -12.11 22.08
CA ALA A 270 7.51 -10.90 22.74
C ALA A 270 8.03 -10.84 24.18
N GLU A 271 8.40 -9.65 24.62
CA GLU A 271 8.66 -9.34 26.02
C GLU A 271 7.97 -8.05 26.43
N THR A 272 7.55 -8.01 27.70
CA THR A 272 7.03 -6.80 28.34
C THR A 272 8.18 -6.08 29.03
N HIS A 273 8.14 -4.75 28.99
CA HIS A 273 9.14 -3.94 29.71
C HIS A 273 9.09 -4.22 31.24
N PRO A 274 10.27 -4.34 31.90
CA PRO A 274 11.63 -4.16 31.43
C PRO A 274 12.18 -5.39 30.66
N TYR A 275 12.67 -5.17 29.44
CA TYR A 275 13.16 -6.24 28.59
C TYR A 275 14.40 -6.92 29.15
N SER A 276 14.53 -8.23 28.90
CA SER A 276 15.71 -9.02 29.26
C SER A 276 16.98 -8.46 28.61
N ARG A 277 18.14 -8.76 29.22
CA ARG A 277 19.43 -8.39 28.63
C ARG A 277 19.61 -9.00 27.24
N ALA A 278 19.13 -10.22 27.03
CA ALA A 278 19.25 -10.93 25.75
C ALA A 278 18.38 -10.26 24.67
N TYR A 279 17.14 -9.89 25.01
CA TYR A 279 16.24 -9.25 24.05
C TYR A 279 16.74 -7.84 23.68
N ARG A 280 17.19 -7.05 24.65
CA ARG A 280 17.83 -5.75 24.37
C ARG A 280 19.06 -5.88 23.49
N ALA A 281 19.89 -6.93 23.67
CA ALA A 281 21.04 -7.18 22.81
C ALA A 281 20.62 -7.48 21.36
N VAL A 282 19.54 -8.25 21.16
CA VAL A 282 18.96 -8.49 19.83
C VAL A 282 18.47 -7.18 19.22
N LEU A 283 17.64 -6.40 19.92
CA LEU A 283 17.13 -5.14 19.42
C LEU A 283 18.23 -4.13 19.07
N THR A 284 19.27 -4.05 19.92
CA THR A 284 20.44 -3.19 19.64
C THR A 284 21.19 -3.66 18.41
N ALA A 285 21.40 -4.97 18.26
CA ALA A 285 22.09 -5.52 17.11
C ALA A 285 21.31 -5.34 15.79
N LEU A 286 19.99 -5.22 15.86
CA LEU A 286 19.09 -4.89 14.76
C LEU A 286 18.95 -3.37 14.53
N ASP A 287 19.73 -2.57 15.23
CA ASP A 287 19.66 -1.09 15.24
C ASP A 287 18.26 -0.53 15.58
N ALA A 288 17.51 -1.28 16.39
CA ALA A 288 16.18 -0.89 16.88
C ALA A 288 16.23 0.04 18.10
N ARG A 289 17.28 0.88 18.22
CA ARG A 289 17.53 1.75 19.37
C ARG A 289 16.41 2.77 19.60
N ALA A 290 15.78 3.27 18.55
CA ALA A 290 14.69 4.24 18.68
C ALA A 290 13.55 3.73 19.57
N TYR A 291 13.20 2.43 19.44
CA TYR A 291 12.15 1.82 20.28
C TYR A 291 12.56 1.62 21.74
N LEU A 292 13.88 1.51 22.02
CA LEU A 292 14.39 1.39 23.39
C LEU A 292 14.43 2.74 24.11
N ASP A 293 14.70 3.81 23.36
CA ASP A 293 14.80 5.17 23.90
C ASP A 293 13.43 5.81 24.17
N GLU A 294 12.41 5.50 23.35
CA GLU A 294 11.06 6.02 23.54
C GLU A 294 10.37 5.42 24.78
N ILE A 295 10.64 4.16 25.09
CA ILE A 295 10.04 3.43 26.23
C ILE A 295 10.75 3.76 27.56
N GLY A 296 12.00 4.21 27.49
CA GLY A 296 12.79 4.57 28.68
C GLY A 296 12.50 5.96 29.24
N ARG A 297 11.58 6.73 28.63
CA ARG A 297 11.19 8.09 29.03
C ARG A 297 9.77 8.22 29.59
N ALA A 298 9.07 7.10 29.79
CA ALA A 298 7.73 7.08 30.40
C ALA A 298 7.80 6.97 31.93
#